data_1c87be576ce58698bfbcf94bb1a1d6f5
#
_entry.id   1c87be576ce58698bfbcf94bb1a1d6f5
#
_cell.length_a   1.000
_cell.length_b   1.000
_cell.length_c   1.000
_cell.angle_alpha   90.00
_cell.angle_beta   90.00
_cell.angle_gamma   90.00
#
_symmetry.space_group_name_H-M   'P 1'
#
loop_
_entity.id
_entity.type
_entity.pdbx_description
1 polymer ?
#
loop_
_entity_poly.entity_id
_entity_poly.type
_entity_poly.pdbx_seq_one_letter_code
_entity_poly.pdbx_strand_id
1 'polypeptide(L)'
;FDPENIGVRLLEEDIENDRYIEIWNIVLSQFNADPAVPRSEYKELPHKNIDTGAGLERLVAVIQGAKTNFETDLFMPIIREVEKLSGKVYDQDGDNMSFKVIADHIRSLSFAIGDGALPGNEGRGYVLRRLLRRASMHGQKLGINEPFLYKLVPTVGKIMESYYPEVLEKKDFIEKIIKSEEESFART
;
A
#
# COMPACT_ATOMS: atom_id res chain seq x y z
N PHE A 1 0.56 -21.64 -3.02
CA PHE A 1 1.48 -22.78 -3.19
C PHE A 1 1.49 -23.60 -1.90
N ASP A 2 1.12 -24.87 -1.96
CA ASP A 2 1.03 -25.77 -0.80
C ASP A 2 2.24 -26.73 -0.79
N PRO A 3 3.37 -26.35 -0.18
CA PRO A 3 4.61 -27.11 -0.22
C PRO A 3 4.53 -28.44 0.54
N GLU A 4 3.57 -28.56 1.46
CA GLU A 4 3.37 -29.76 2.26
C GLU A 4 2.28 -30.67 1.68
N ASN A 5 1.68 -30.28 0.55
CA ASN A 5 0.59 -30.98 -0.13
C ASN A 5 -0.56 -31.39 0.82
N ILE A 6 -0.95 -30.47 1.69
CA ILE A 6 -1.95 -30.68 2.75
C ILE A 6 -3.36 -30.80 2.17
N GLY A 7 -3.59 -30.16 1.02
CA GLY A 7 -4.84 -30.23 0.27
C GLY A 7 -5.96 -29.32 0.81
N VAL A 8 -7.05 -29.30 0.07
CA VAL A 8 -8.18 -28.38 0.27
C VAL A 8 -8.83 -28.52 1.66
N ARG A 9 -8.79 -29.70 2.27
CA ARG A 9 -9.42 -29.95 3.57
C ARG A 9 -8.84 -29.09 4.69
N LEU A 10 -7.54 -28.82 4.68
CA LEU A 10 -6.89 -28.00 5.68
C LEU A 10 -6.85 -26.52 5.31
N LEU A 11 -7.22 -26.18 4.07
CA LEU A 11 -7.32 -24.79 3.64
C LEU A 11 -8.32 -23.99 4.50
N GLU A 12 -9.47 -24.58 4.79
CA GLU A 12 -10.51 -23.92 5.60
C GLU A 12 -10.04 -23.69 7.06
N GLU A 13 -9.28 -24.65 7.60
CA GLU A 13 -8.73 -24.54 8.96
C GLU A 13 -7.56 -23.54 9.05
N ASP A 14 -6.78 -23.41 8.01
CA ASP A 14 -5.54 -22.61 8.00
C ASP A 14 -5.72 -21.18 7.45
N ILE A 15 -6.82 -20.85 6.79
CA ILE A 15 -7.13 -19.49 6.33
C ILE A 15 -7.14 -18.50 7.50
N GLU A 16 -7.73 -18.87 8.63
CA GLU A 16 -7.80 -18.03 9.83
C GLU A 16 -6.45 -17.83 10.52
N ASN A 17 -5.47 -18.69 10.23
CA ASN A 17 -4.12 -18.65 10.82
C ASN A 17 -3.06 -18.01 9.90
N ASP A 18 -3.48 -17.34 8.83
CA ASP A 18 -2.60 -16.68 7.84
C ASP A 18 -1.60 -17.62 7.15
N ARG A 19 -1.79 -18.94 7.22
CA ARG A 19 -0.97 -19.92 6.52
C ARG A 19 -1.19 -19.86 5.01
N TYR A 20 -2.43 -19.61 4.59
CA TYR A 20 -2.82 -19.37 3.22
C TYR A 20 -3.17 -17.90 3.03
N ILE A 21 -2.59 -17.28 2.02
CA ILE A 21 -2.85 -15.88 1.69
C ILE A 21 -3.51 -15.83 0.31
N GLU A 22 -4.70 -15.23 0.24
CA GLU A 22 -5.36 -14.98 -1.03
C GLU A 22 -4.52 -14.06 -1.90
N ILE A 23 -4.19 -14.50 -3.10
CA ILE A 23 -3.46 -13.69 -4.09
C ILE A 23 -4.35 -13.21 -5.23
N TRP A 24 -5.45 -13.94 -5.49
CA TRP A 24 -6.36 -13.64 -6.59
C TRP A 24 -7.78 -14.02 -6.22
N ASN A 25 -8.72 -13.12 -6.42
CA ASN A 25 -10.14 -13.32 -6.19
C ASN A 25 -10.89 -13.38 -7.52
N ILE A 26 -11.83 -14.30 -7.64
CA ILE A 26 -12.71 -14.46 -8.81
C ILE A 26 -14.15 -14.33 -8.33
N VAL A 27 -14.87 -13.32 -8.82
CA VAL A 27 -16.25 -13.03 -8.50
C VAL A 27 -17.14 -13.36 -9.70
N LEU A 28 -18.17 -14.17 -9.49
CA LEU A 28 -19.14 -14.52 -10.48
C LEU A 28 -20.41 -13.69 -10.27
N SER A 29 -20.65 -12.72 -11.15
CA SER A 29 -21.83 -11.83 -11.08
C SER A 29 -22.93 -12.37 -11.97
N GLN A 30 -24.04 -12.81 -11.37
CA GLN A 30 -25.18 -13.39 -12.06
C GLN A 30 -26.47 -12.60 -11.86
N PHE A 31 -26.60 -11.89 -10.75
CA PHE A 31 -27.84 -11.22 -10.37
C PHE A 31 -27.65 -9.72 -10.22
N ASN A 32 -28.71 -8.98 -10.49
CA ASN A 32 -28.79 -7.55 -10.18
C ASN A 32 -29.33 -7.37 -8.77
N ALA A 33 -28.50 -6.82 -7.87
CA ALA A 33 -28.91 -6.54 -6.51
C ALA A 33 -29.90 -5.38 -6.45
N ASP A 34 -31.05 -5.62 -5.84
CA ASP A 34 -32.05 -4.60 -5.59
C ASP A 34 -32.35 -4.56 -4.08
N PRO A 35 -31.99 -3.46 -3.38
CA PRO A 35 -32.19 -3.35 -1.94
C PRO A 35 -33.67 -3.34 -1.52
N ALA A 36 -34.60 -3.14 -2.45
CA ALA A 36 -36.04 -3.11 -2.20
C ALA A 36 -36.67 -4.52 -2.12
N VAL A 37 -35.96 -5.56 -2.52
CA VAL A 37 -36.47 -6.95 -2.52
C VAL A 37 -35.51 -7.92 -1.84
N PRO A 38 -36.01 -9.07 -1.32
CA PRO A 38 -35.15 -10.14 -0.79
C PRO A 38 -34.21 -10.70 -1.87
N ARG A 39 -33.06 -11.24 -1.46
CA ARG A 39 -32.08 -11.86 -2.37
C ARG A 39 -32.67 -12.95 -3.28
N SER A 40 -33.66 -13.68 -2.79
CA SER A 40 -34.37 -14.74 -3.56
C SER A 40 -35.15 -14.20 -4.77
N GLU A 41 -35.42 -12.89 -4.80
CA GLU A 41 -36.18 -12.22 -5.86
C GLU A 41 -35.29 -11.41 -6.80
N TYR A 42 -33.97 -11.46 -6.63
CA TYR A 42 -33.04 -10.76 -7.50
C TYR A 42 -33.15 -11.28 -8.94
N LYS A 43 -33.27 -10.36 -9.89
CA LYS A 43 -33.34 -10.69 -11.31
C LYS A 43 -31.96 -11.08 -11.84
N GLU A 44 -31.93 -12.11 -12.66
CA GLU A 44 -30.71 -12.46 -13.36
C GLU A 44 -30.29 -11.35 -14.33
N LEU A 45 -28.97 -11.15 -14.43
CA LEU A 45 -28.39 -10.27 -15.43
C LEU A 45 -28.58 -10.85 -16.83
N PRO A 46 -28.77 -10.01 -17.88
CA PRO A 46 -28.86 -10.47 -19.26
C PRO A 46 -27.65 -11.31 -19.70
N HIS A 47 -26.50 -11.01 -19.13
CA HIS A 47 -25.25 -11.73 -19.33
C HIS A 47 -24.61 -12.00 -17.97
N LYS A 48 -24.11 -13.23 -17.77
CA LYS A 48 -23.30 -13.58 -16.62
C LYS A 48 -21.91 -13.01 -16.80
N ASN A 49 -21.36 -12.40 -15.76
CA ASN A 49 -20.06 -11.75 -15.81
C ASN A 49 -19.12 -12.38 -14.81
N ILE A 50 -17.84 -12.35 -15.12
CA ILE A 50 -16.76 -12.68 -14.20
C ILE A 50 -16.01 -11.40 -13.93
N ASP A 51 -15.89 -11.06 -12.67
CA ASP A 51 -14.98 -10.00 -12.20
C ASP A 51 -13.82 -10.65 -11.45
N THR A 52 -12.67 -10.02 -11.47
CA THR A 52 -11.48 -10.58 -10.84
C THR A 52 -10.61 -9.48 -10.25
N GLY A 53 -10.01 -9.78 -9.12
CA GLY A 53 -9.08 -8.89 -8.44
C GLY A 53 -7.85 -9.64 -7.97
N ALA A 54 -6.67 -9.21 -8.39
CA ALA A 54 -5.40 -9.76 -7.96
C ALA A 54 -4.59 -8.72 -7.19
N GLY A 55 -3.96 -9.15 -6.09
CA GLY A 55 -3.02 -8.30 -5.36
C GLY A 55 -1.66 -8.28 -6.06
N LEU A 56 -1.30 -7.15 -6.68
CA LEU A 56 -0.01 -7.00 -7.35
C LEU A 56 1.15 -7.37 -6.42
N GLU A 57 1.17 -6.80 -5.23
CA GLU A 57 2.22 -7.00 -4.24
C GLU A 57 2.31 -8.46 -3.77
N ARG A 58 1.16 -9.11 -3.61
CA ARG A 58 1.08 -10.53 -3.23
C ARG A 58 1.63 -11.43 -4.34
N LEU A 59 1.25 -11.16 -5.60
CA LEU A 59 1.78 -11.88 -6.76
C LEU A 59 3.29 -11.72 -6.90
N VAL A 60 3.79 -10.49 -6.76
CA VAL A 60 5.23 -10.20 -6.84
C VAL A 60 5.98 -10.90 -5.71
N ALA A 61 5.45 -10.91 -4.48
CA ALA A 61 6.06 -11.61 -3.36
C ALA A 61 6.21 -13.11 -3.64
N VAL A 62 5.17 -13.74 -4.22
CA VAL A 62 5.23 -15.17 -4.61
C VAL A 62 6.26 -15.41 -5.70
N ILE A 63 6.27 -14.58 -6.75
CA ILE A 63 7.19 -14.74 -7.89
C ILE A 63 8.66 -14.55 -7.47
N GLN A 64 8.91 -13.59 -6.57
CA GLN A 64 10.26 -13.30 -6.07
C GLN A 64 10.67 -14.19 -4.89
N GLY A 65 9.78 -15.04 -4.37
CA GLY A 65 10.05 -15.86 -3.19
C GLY A 65 10.30 -15.03 -1.93
N ALA A 66 9.71 -13.84 -1.85
CA ALA A 66 9.88 -12.93 -0.73
C ALA A 66 9.07 -13.39 0.49
N LYS A 67 9.54 -13.08 1.71
CA LYS A 67 8.85 -13.44 2.96
C LYS A 67 7.52 -12.71 3.11
N THR A 68 7.48 -11.44 2.75
CA THR A 68 6.28 -10.60 2.72
C THR A 68 6.29 -9.68 1.50
N ASN A 69 5.20 -8.97 1.27
CA ASN A 69 5.09 -7.99 0.18
C ASN A 69 6.18 -6.90 0.24
N PHE A 70 6.70 -6.63 1.44
CA PHE A 70 7.64 -5.54 1.68
C PHE A 70 9.09 -5.89 1.31
N GLU A 71 9.47 -7.17 1.27
CA GLU A 71 10.79 -7.61 0.85
C GLU A 71 10.89 -7.80 -0.68
N THR A 72 9.98 -7.20 -1.43
CA THR A 72 9.99 -7.18 -2.89
C THR A 72 10.68 -5.93 -3.44
N ASP A 73 10.98 -5.93 -4.73
CA ASP A 73 11.52 -4.77 -5.44
C ASP A 73 10.58 -3.56 -5.50
N LEU A 74 9.29 -3.76 -5.18
CA LEU A 74 8.31 -2.68 -5.08
C LEU A 74 8.51 -1.80 -3.84
N PHE A 75 9.05 -2.34 -2.76
CA PHE A 75 9.17 -1.64 -1.48
C PHE A 75 10.60 -1.55 -0.93
N MET A 76 11.44 -2.56 -1.19
CA MET A 76 12.80 -2.58 -0.63
C MET A 76 13.63 -1.35 -0.97
N PRO A 77 13.58 -0.76 -2.18
CA PRO A 77 14.32 0.47 -2.44
C PRO A 77 13.89 1.63 -1.54
N ILE A 78 12.58 1.75 -1.22
CA ILE A 78 12.08 2.79 -0.30
C ILE A 78 12.58 2.50 1.12
N ILE A 79 12.48 1.25 1.57
CA ILE A 79 12.98 0.82 2.90
C ILE A 79 14.48 1.13 3.04
N ARG A 80 15.28 0.87 2.00
CA ARG A 80 16.71 1.19 1.99
C ARG A 80 17.00 2.69 2.10
N GLU A 81 16.17 3.55 1.51
CA GLU A 81 16.29 4.99 1.72
C GLU A 81 15.91 5.40 3.15
N VAL A 82 14.88 4.77 3.75
CA VAL A 82 14.54 5.02 5.14
C VAL A 82 15.67 4.58 6.09
N GLU A 83 16.36 3.46 5.81
CA GLU A 83 17.54 3.03 6.57
C GLU A 83 18.64 4.10 6.55
N LYS A 84 18.94 4.67 5.37
CA LYS A 84 19.94 5.73 5.24
C LYS A 84 19.57 6.98 6.04
N LEU A 85 18.28 7.35 6.04
CA LEU A 85 17.80 8.54 6.74
C LEU A 85 17.74 8.36 8.26
N SER A 86 17.42 7.15 8.73
CA SER A 86 17.27 6.85 10.16
C SER A 86 18.55 6.36 10.81
N GLY A 87 19.50 5.83 10.04
CA GLY A 87 20.67 5.12 10.54
C GLY A 87 20.35 3.76 11.16
N LYS A 88 19.10 3.29 11.07
CA LYS A 88 18.64 1.97 11.54
C LYS A 88 18.54 0.99 10.39
N VAL A 89 18.65 -0.30 10.68
CA VAL A 89 18.63 -1.37 9.70
C VAL A 89 17.32 -2.16 9.81
N TYR A 90 16.64 -2.30 8.68
CA TYR A 90 15.45 -3.13 8.55
C TYR A 90 15.80 -4.60 8.87
N ASP A 91 14.91 -5.29 9.58
CA ASP A 91 15.04 -6.68 10.02
C ASP A 91 16.11 -6.95 11.09
N GLN A 92 16.85 -5.93 11.57
CA GLN A 92 17.87 -6.08 12.62
C GLN A 92 17.55 -5.28 13.88
N ASP A 93 17.01 -4.08 13.75
CA ASP A 93 16.77 -3.15 14.86
C ASP A 93 15.37 -3.24 15.49
N GLY A 94 14.60 -4.27 15.15
CA GLY A 94 13.35 -4.65 15.84
C GLY A 94 12.08 -3.92 15.40
N ASP A 95 12.15 -2.69 14.87
CA ASP A 95 10.94 -1.94 14.46
C ASP A 95 10.67 -2.01 12.95
N ASN A 96 10.48 -3.22 12.42
CA ASN A 96 10.14 -3.43 11.02
C ASN A 96 8.81 -2.78 10.63
N MET A 97 7.88 -2.63 11.58
CA MET A 97 6.58 -2.03 11.32
C MET A 97 6.70 -0.59 10.86
N SER A 98 7.59 0.20 11.46
CA SER A 98 7.79 1.60 11.08
C SER A 98 8.32 1.74 9.65
N PHE A 99 9.26 0.90 9.24
CA PHE A 99 9.73 0.87 7.85
C PHE A 99 8.62 0.53 6.87
N LYS A 100 7.82 -0.49 7.16
CA LYS A 100 6.70 -0.94 6.32
C LYS A 100 5.64 0.15 6.16
N VAL A 101 5.24 0.78 7.28
CA VAL A 101 4.26 1.87 7.25
C VAL A 101 4.74 3.06 6.43
N ILE A 102 6.00 3.46 6.60
CA ILE A 102 6.56 4.58 5.83
C ILE A 102 6.57 4.24 4.33
N ALA A 103 7.05 3.06 3.95
CA ALA A 103 7.15 2.65 2.56
C ALA A 103 5.77 2.56 1.87
N ASP A 104 4.78 1.98 2.53
CA ASP A 104 3.41 1.88 2.03
C ASP A 104 2.76 3.26 1.87
N HIS A 105 2.86 4.09 2.91
CA HIS A 105 2.17 5.38 2.92
C HIS A 105 2.79 6.38 1.95
N ILE A 106 4.13 6.42 1.83
CA ILE A 106 4.76 7.35 0.89
C ILE A 106 4.45 7.00 -0.56
N ARG A 107 4.34 5.72 -0.90
CA ARG A 107 3.90 5.30 -2.23
C ARG A 107 2.48 5.79 -2.50
N SER A 108 1.55 5.52 -1.59
CA SER A 108 0.15 5.96 -1.72
C SER A 108 0.02 7.49 -1.82
N LEU A 109 0.77 8.23 -1.00
CA LEU A 109 0.78 9.71 -1.01
C LEU A 109 1.34 10.26 -2.32
N SER A 110 2.43 9.68 -2.83
CA SER A 110 3.06 10.14 -4.07
C SER A 110 2.11 10.04 -5.26
N PHE A 111 1.41 8.92 -5.39
CA PHE A 111 0.43 8.73 -6.46
C PHE A 111 -0.79 9.64 -6.28
N ALA A 112 -1.41 9.65 -5.11
CA ALA A 112 -2.62 10.44 -4.88
C ALA A 112 -2.40 11.94 -5.05
N ILE A 113 -1.26 12.47 -4.58
CA ILE A 113 -0.92 13.88 -4.77
C ILE A 113 -0.57 14.16 -6.24
N GLY A 114 0.15 13.25 -6.89
CA GLY A 114 0.41 13.31 -8.33
C GLY A 114 -0.85 13.38 -9.18
N ASP A 115 -1.91 12.69 -8.75
CA ASP A 115 -3.25 12.73 -9.36
C ASP A 115 -4.10 13.94 -8.94
N GLY A 116 -3.52 14.86 -8.15
CA GLY A 116 -4.15 16.11 -7.77
C GLY A 116 -4.97 16.09 -6.48
N ALA A 117 -4.93 15.00 -5.70
CA ALA A 117 -5.53 14.99 -4.37
C ALA A 117 -4.60 15.67 -3.36
N LEU A 118 -5.10 16.69 -2.65
CA LEU A 118 -4.30 17.43 -1.67
C LEU A 118 -4.70 17.06 -0.24
N PRO A 119 -3.72 16.97 0.71
CA PRO A 119 -4.03 16.83 2.12
C PRO A 119 -4.95 17.93 2.62
N GLY A 120 -5.95 17.57 3.42
CA GLY A 120 -6.97 18.52 3.89
C GLY A 120 -7.67 18.05 5.16
N ASN A 121 -8.68 18.79 5.60
CA ASN A 121 -9.45 18.48 6.81
C ASN A 121 -10.67 17.59 6.54
N GLU A 122 -11.08 17.46 5.29
CA GLU A 122 -12.32 16.80 4.90
C GLU A 122 -12.12 15.84 3.73
N GLY A 123 -13.05 14.89 3.58
CA GLY A 123 -13.12 13.98 2.46
C GLY A 123 -11.82 13.20 2.21
N ARG A 124 -11.46 13.06 0.94
CA ARG A 124 -10.23 12.34 0.53
C ARG A 124 -8.94 13.00 1.03
N GLY A 125 -8.94 14.34 1.15
CA GLY A 125 -7.79 15.08 1.67
C GLY A 125 -7.49 14.76 3.13
N TYR A 126 -8.51 14.50 3.95
CA TYR A 126 -8.34 14.06 5.32
C TYR A 126 -7.63 12.70 5.41
N VAL A 127 -7.96 11.78 4.52
CA VAL A 127 -7.29 10.46 4.47
C VAL A 127 -5.80 10.63 4.17
N LEU A 128 -5.44 11.44 3.17
CA LEU A 128 -4.04 11.72 2.85
C LEU A 128 -3.29 12.37 4.01
N ARG A 129 -3.89 13.36 4.66
CA ARG A 129 -3.31 13.99 5.85
C ARG A 129 -3.06 12.99 6.95
N ARG A 130 -4.00 12.07 7.20
CA ARG A 130 -3.87 11.03 8.22
C ARG A 130 -2.74 10.04 7.89
N LEU A 131 -2.62 9.61 6.63
CA LEU A 131 -1.52 8.73 6.18
C LEU A 131 -0.16 9.43 6.36
N LEU A 132 -0.06 10.69 5.95
CA LEU A 132 1.16 11.46 6.06
C LEU A 132 1.61 11.60 7.54
N ARG A 133 0.71 12.03 8.41
CA ARG A 133 0.99 12.17 9.85
C ARG A 133 1.38 10.83 10.49
N ARG A 134 0.70 9.73 10.12
CA ARG A 134 1.06 8.40 10.57
C ARG A 134 2.47 8.01 10.14
N ALA A 135 2.82 8.24 8.89
CA ALA A 135 4.18 7.97 8.39
C ALA A 135 5.23 8.83 9.10
N SER A 136 4.96 10.12 9.33
CA SER A 136 5.86 11.01 10.10
C SER A 136 6.05 10.51 11.54
N MET A 137 4.99 10.07 12.22
CA MET A 137 5.11 9.48 13.57
C MET A 137 5.98 8.20 13.58
N HIS A 138 5.90 7.38 12.54
CA HIS A 138 6.76 6.21 12.40
C HIS A 138 8.21 6.61 12.11
N GLY A 139 8.44 7.70 11.39
CA GLY A 139 9.78 8.29 11.24
C GLY A 139 10.38 8.70 12.59
N GLN A 140 9.59 9.36 13.45
CA GLN A 140 10.04 9.72 14.80
C GLN A 140 10.41 8.51 15.64
N LYS A 141 9.68 7.38 15.57
CA LYS A 141 10.05 6.12 16.22
C LYS A 141 11.39 5.57 15.73
N LEU A 142 11.73 5.80 14.46
CA LEU A 142 13.03 5.47 13.90
C LEU A 142 14.14 6.50 14.24
N GLY A 143 13.79 7.59 14.94
CA GLY A 143 14.74 8.64 15.33
C GLY A 143 14.85 9.79 14.31
N ILE A 144 14.03 9.82 13.28
CA ILE A 144 13.99 10.92 12.29
C ILE A 144 13.06 12.01 12.82
N ASN A 145 13.63 13.11 13.31
CA ASN A 145 12.87 14.21 13.94
C ASN A 145 12.59 15.39 12.99
N GLU A 146 13.14 15.35 11.78
CA GLU A 146 12.96 16.38 10.76
C GLU A 146 12.00 15.87 9.66
N PRO A 147 11.38 16.78 8.88
CA PRO A 147 10.64 16.40 7.68
C PRO A 147 11.52 15.60 6.71
N PHE A 148 11.07 14.41 6.32
CA PHE A 148 11.87 13.48 5.54
C PHE A 148 11.10 12.74 4.44
N LEU A 149 9.78 12.59 4.59
CA LEU A 149 8.96 11.79 3.66
C LEU A 149 9.09 12.28 2.23
N TYR A 150 9.17 13.60 2.03
CA TYR A 150 9.36 14.19 0.71
C TYR A 150 10.63 13.69 0.00
N LYS A 151 11.69 13.35 0.75
CA LYS A 151 12.95 12.83 0.21
C LYS A 151 12.81 11.42 -0.39
N LEU A 152 11.74 10.72 -0.07
CA LEU A 152 11.45 9.38 -0.57
C LEU A 152 10.69 9.38 -1.91
N VAL A 153 10.09 10.51 -2.29
CA VAL A 153 9.30 10.65 -3.52
C VAL A 153 10.08 10.26 -4.78
N PRO A 154 11.35 10.70 -4.95
CA PRO A 154 12.14 10.29 -6.12
C PRO A 154 12.33 8.77 -6.22
N THR A 155 12.50 8.09 -5.09
CA THR A 155 12.63 6.63 -5.05
C THR A 155 11.34 5.95 -5.49
N VAL A 156 10.18 6.42 -5.01
CA VAL A 156 8.87 5.92 -5.47
C VAL A 156 8.72 6.11 -6.97
N GLY A 157 9.01 7.30 -7.47
CA GLY A 157 8.93 7.60 -8.90
C GLY A 157 9.85 6.71 -9.73
N LYS A 158 11.07 6.43 -9.25
CA LYS A 158 12.03 5.58 -9.95
C LYS A 158 11.59 4.13 -10.06
N ILE A 159 10.99 3.57 -9.00
CA ILE A 159 10.43 2.21 -9.02
C ILE A 159 9.33 2.10 -10.08
N MET A 160 8.52 3.13 -10.21
CA MET A 160 7.31 3.13 -11.04
C MET A 160 7.50 3.73 -12.44
N GLU A 161 8.69 4.26 -12.75
CA GLU A 161 9.00 5.05 -13.95
C GLU A 161 8.55 4.41 -15.27
N SER A 162 8.67 3.08 -15.38
CA SER A 162 8.35 2.37 -16.62
C SER A 162 6.86 2.37 -16.96
N TYR A 163 5.99 2.50 -15.96
CA TYR A 163 4.53 2.43 -16.13
C TYR A 163 3.81 3.72 -15.74
N TYR A 164 4.41 4.48 -14.83
CA TYR A 164 3.83 5.70 -14.25
C TYR A 164 4.88 6.82 -14.17
N PRO A 165 5.37 7.31 -15.33
CA PRO A 165 6.39 8.37 -15.36
C PRO A 165 5.91 9.67 -14.73
N GLU A 166 4.59 9.88 -14.62
CA GLU A 166 3.98 11.10 -14.09
C GLU A 166 4.39 11.40 -12.64
N VAL A 167 4.73 10.37 -11.85
CA VAL A 167 5.22 10.56 -10.48
C VAL A 167 6.55 11.30 -10.48
N LEU A 168 7.47 10.94 -11.40
CA LEU A 168 8.74 11.65 -11.55
C LEU A 168 8.56 13.03 -12.20
N GLU A 169 7.70 13.15 -13.20
CA GLU A 169 7.42 14.43 -13.87
C GLU A 169 6.88 15.47 -12.89
N LYS A 170 6.03 15.05 -11.95
CA LYS A 170 5.43 15.91 -10.92
C LYS A 170 6.19 15.88 -9.58
N LYS A 171 7.37 15.31 -9.54
CA LYS A 171 8.16 15.10 -8.32
C LYS A 171 8.26 16.35 -7.46
N ASP A 172 8.66 17.47 -8.03
CA ASP A 172 8.88 18.72 -7.29
C ASP A 172 7.59 19.24 -6.65
N PHE A 173 6.47 19.09 -7.33
CA PHE A 173 5.15 19.42 -6.79
C PHE A 173 4.78 18.50 -5.61
N ILE A 174 4.94 17.20 -5.77
CA ILE A 174 4.62 16.19 -4.74
C ILE A 174 5.49 16.42 -3.50
N GLU A 175 6.78 16.59 -3.69
CA GLU A 175 7.74 16.90 -2.61
C GLU A 175 7.35 18.15 -1.83
N LYS A 176 6.99 19.23 -2.53
CA LYS A 176 6.58 20.51 -1.92
C LYS A 176 5.34 20.34 -1.03
N ILE A 177 4.33 19.60 -1.52
CA ILE A 177 3.08 19.37 -0.77
C ILE A 177 3.37 18.54 0.47
N ILE A 178 4.08 17.41 0.33
CA ILE A 178 4.43 16.54 1.45
C ILE A 178 5.25 17.30 2.49
N LYS A 179 6.29 17.99 2.07
CA LYS A 179 7.16 18.76 2.97
C LYS A 179 6.38 19.82 3.75
N SER A 180 5.53 20.57 3.08
CA SER A 180 4.70 21.61 3.72
C SER A 180 3.76 21.04 4.79
N GLU A 181 3.16 19.87 4.54
CA GLU A 181 2.28 19.22 5.51
C GLU A 181 3.07 18.61 6.68
N GLU A 182 4.27 18.03 6.44
CA GLU A 182 5.17 17.55 7.50
C GLU A 182 5.59 18.71 8.42
N GLU A 183 6.02 19.83 7.85
CA GLU A 183 6.41 21.04 8.61
C GLU A 183 5.24 21.60 9.42
N SER A 184 4.04 21.58 8.85
CA SER A 184 2.82 22.01 9.56
C SER A 184 2.52 21.09 10.74
N PHE A 185 2.66 19.77 10.55
CA PHE A 185 2.43 18.79 11.60
C PHE A 185 3.48 18.87 12.71
N ALA A 186 4.74 19.12 12.39
CA ALA A 186 5.80 19.26 13.39
C ALA A 186 5.63 20.47 14.33
N ARG A 187 4.81 21.46 13.95
CA ARG A 187 4.50 22.64 14.77
C ARG A 187 3.29 22.45 15.70
N THR A 188 2.55 21.36 15.54
CA THR A 188 1.32 21.06 16.30
C THR A 188 1.60 20.12 17.46
#